data_c1c986e6482721c0fa3937b34ad857b6
#
_entry.id   c1c986e6482721c0fa3937b34ad857b6
#
_cell.length_a   1.000
_cell.length_b   1.000
_cell.length_c   1.000
_cell.angle_alpha   90.00
_cell.angle_beta   90.00
_cell.angle_gamma   90.00
#
_symmetry.space_group_name_H-M   'P 1'
#
loop_
_entity.id
_entity.type
_entity.pdbx_description
1 polymer ?
#
loop_
_entity_poly.entity_id
_entity_poly.type
_entity_poly.pdbx_seq_one_letter_code
_entity_poly.pdbx_strand_id
1 'polypeptide(L)'
;AIGRTWQCGTIQLDMLMPERFNLEYIGEDGEKHRPVMIHRVVYGSIERFIGILIEHFAGAFPTWLAPVQAVVIPIKTDSEAQMVYAKELMAKLDAAGIRAKLDDRNETLGYRIREQQGQKVPYMLVIGDKEAESNMVSVRDRKDREEFKNPVTAEDFILYAADEIKERRL
;
A
#
# COMPACT_ATOMS: atom_id res chain seq x y z
N ALA A 1 17.24 -5.14 5.89
CA ALA A 1 17.45 -6.57 5.99
C ALA A 1 18.91 -6.98 6.10
N ILE A 2 19.82 -6.40 5.32
CA ILE A 2 21.26 -6.79 5.33
C ILE A 2 22.17 -5.86 6.18
N GLY A 3 21.59 -5.03 7.04
CA GLY A 3 22.33 -4.18 7.98
C GLY A 3 23.10 -3.02 7.35
N ARG A 4 22.79 -2.65 6.10
CA ARG A 4 23.38 -1.47 5.45
C ARG A 4 22.74 -0.18 5.96
N THR A 5 23.58 0.85 6.08
CA THR A 5 23.12 2.22 6.33
C THR A 5 23.04 2.97 5.00
N TRP A 6 21.93 3.67 4.78
CA TRP A 6 21.66 4.43 3.57
C TRP A 6 21.50 5.91 3.89
N GLN A 7 22.21 6.75 3.13
CA GLN A 7 21.96 8.18 3.16
C GLN A 7 20.75 8.50 2.29
N CYS A 8 19.67 8.97 2.89
CA CYS A 8 18.43 9.36 2.20
C CYS A 8 18.27 10.88 2.13
N GLY A 9 18.45 11.57 3.26
CA GLY A 9 18.27 13.01 3.36
C GLY A 9 19.57 13.79 3.25
N THR A 10 19.52 14.95 2.57
CA THR A 10 20.60 15.94 2.57
C THR A 10 20.04 17.35 2.64
N ILE A 11 20.83 18.25 3.23
CA ILE A 11 20.64 19.70 3.16
C ILE A 11 21.96 20.28 2.68
N GLN A 12 21.91 21.07 1.61
CA GLN A 12 23.06 21.71 1.03
C GLN A 12 22.83 23.21 0.93
N LEU A 13 23.76 24.00 1.44
CA LEU A 13 23.78 25.44 1.27
C LEU A 13 24.51 25.79 -0.02
N ASP A 14 23.90 26.60 -0.84
CA ASP A 14 24.42 27.05 -2.11
C ASP A 14 24.45 28.58 -2.16
N MET A 15 25.62 29.14 -2.22
CA MET A 15 25.85 30.58 -2.32
C MET A 15 26.18 30.99 -3.76
N LEU A 16 26.57 30.04 -4.62
CA LEU A 16 26.99 30.32 -5.99
C LEU A 16 25.82 30.49 -6.95
N MET A 17 24.77 29.70 -6.83
CA MET A 17 23.62 29.81 -7.72
C MET A 17 22.90 31.16 -7.58
N PRO A 18 22.64 31.66 -6.37
CA PRO A 18 22.09 33.01 -6.22
C PRO A 18 22.94 34.10 -6.89
N GLU A 19 24.26 33.95 -6.83
CA GLU A 19 25.17 34.88 -7.51
C GLU A 19 25.09 34.77 -9.02
N ARG A 20 25.15 33.54 -9.55
CA ARG A 20 25.10 33.31 -11.02
C ARG A 20 23.79 33.73 -11.68
N PHE A 21 22.67 33.60 -10.94
CA PHE A 21 21.35 34.01 -11.39
C PHE A 21 20.99 35.45 -11.00
N ASN A 22 21.92 36.16 -10.34
CA ASN A 22 21.71 37.52 -9.83
C ASN A 22 20.41 37.66 -9.03
N LEU A 23 20.14 36.71 -8.11
CA LEU A 23 18.97 36.72 -7.26
C LEU A 23 19.15 37.74 -6.14
N GLU A 24 18.12 38.55 -5.90
CA GLU A 24 18.09 39.57 -4.85
C GLU A 24 16.75 39.51 -4.10
N TYR A 25 16.74 39.89 -2.86
CA TYR A 25 15.55 40.19 -2.06
C TYR A 25 15.71 41.51 -1.32
N ILE A 26 14.60 42.14 -0.94
CA ILE A 26 14.62 43.34 -0.12
C ILE A 26 14.62 42.95 1.35
N GLY A 27 15.65 43.34 2.08
CA GLY A 27 15.79 43.10 3.50
C GLY A 27 14.90 44.00 4.37
N GLU A 28 14.88 43.78 5.69
CA GLU A 28 14.16 44.61 6.63
C GLU A 28 14.69 46.07 6.70
N ASP A 29 15.93 46.26 6.28
CA ASP A 29 16.59 47.57 6.13
C ASP A 29 16.17 48.32 4.85
N GLY A 30 15.34 47.71 4.00
CA GLY A 30 14.92 48.26 2.70
C GLY A 30 15.95 48.15 1.60
N GLU A 31 17.10 47.52 1.84
CA GLU A 31 18.17 47.33 0.89
C GLU A 31 18.10 45.96 0.18
N LYS A 32 18.80 45.86 -0.95
CA LYS A 32 18.89 44.60 -1.71
C LYS A 32 19.98 43.70 -1.17
N HIS A 33 19.59 42.49 -0.86
CA HIS A 33 20.47 41.43 -0.37
C HIS A 33 20.47 40.20 -1.26
N ARG A 34 21.59 39.48 -1.28
CA ARG A 34 21.69 38.19 -1.97
C ARG A 34 21.20 37.08 -1.08
N PRO A 35 20.24 36.23 -1.52
CA PRO A 35 19.78 35.10 -0.73
C PRO A 35 20.82 33.97 -0.71
N VAL A 36 20.71 33.10 0.27
CA VAL A 36 21.35 31.79 0.27
C VAL A 36 20.33 30.77 -0.19
N MET A 37 20.67 29.92 -1.14
CA MET A 37 19.82 28.85 -1.59
C MET A 37 20.03 27.59 -0.76
N ILE A 38 18.94 26.97 -0.36
CA ILE A 38 18.97 25.73 0.41
C ILE A 38 18.37 24.62 -0.46
N HIS A 39 19.21 23.67 -0.88
CA HIS A 39 18.76 22.45 -1.52
C HIS A 39 18.46 21.40 -0.47
N ARG A 40 17.25 20.88 -0.45
CA ARG A 40 16.83 19.84 0.50
C ARG A 40 16.24 18.65 -0.23
N VAL A 41 16.76 17.48 0.10
CA VAL A 41 16.25 16.18 -0.35
C VAL A 41 15.92 15.33 0.88
N VAL A 42 14.76 14.67 0.89
CA VAL A 42 14.32 13.81 1.99
C VAL A 42 14.66 12.35 1.73
N TYR A 43 14.43 11.86 0.51
CA TYR A 43 14.57 10.44 0.17
C TYR A 43 15.67 10.13 -0.86
N GLY A 44 16.39 11.13 -1.35
CA GLY A 44 17.25 10.98 -2.51
C GLY A 44 16.44 10.77 -3.79
N SER A 45 16.80 9.82 -4.65
CA SER A 45 15.91 9.42 -5.74
C SER A 45 14.80 8.49 -5.22
N ILE A 46 13.59 8.68 -5.74
CA ILE A 46 12.41 7.89 -5.33
C ILE A 46 12.63 6.41 -5.66
N GLU A 47 13.19 6.10 -6.82
CA GLU A 47 13.47 4.73 -7.26
C GLU A 47 14.44 4.02 -6.32
N ARG A 48 15.51 4.71 -5.93
CA ARG A 48 16.46 4.18 -4.96
C ARG A 48 15.81 3.95 -3.60
N PHE A 49 14.98 4.87 -3.16
CA PHE A 49 14.25 4.74 -1.89
C PHE A 49 13.27 3.57 -1.92
N ILE A 50 12.52 3.37 -3.02
CA ILE A 50 11.67 2.20 -3.21
C ILE A 50 12.51 0.91 -3.15
N GLY A 51 13.66 0.87 -3.80
CA GLY A 51 14.58 -0.27 -3.72
C GLY A 51 15.01 -0.59 -2.28
N ILE A 52 15.31 0.44 -1.48
CA ILE A 52 15.65 0.30 -0.06
C ILE A 52 14.47 -0.28 0.74
N LEU A 53 13.24 0.18 0.47
CA LEU A 53 12.03 -0.33 1.12
C LEU A 53 11.77 -1.79 0.76
N ILE A 54 11.93 -2.17 -0.51
CA ILE A 54 11.79 -3.56 -0.96
C ILE A 54 12.80 -4.45 -0.24
N GLU A 55 14.04 -4.02 -0.12
CA GLU A 55 15.07 -4.74 0.61
C GLU A 55 14.74 -4.85 2.11
N HIS A 56 14.32 -3.74 2.72
CA HIS A 56 14.00 -3.67 4.16
C HIS A 56 12.87 -4.63 4.55
N PHE A 57 11.77 -4.61 3.80
CA PHE A 57 10.61 -5.46 4.04
C PHE A 57 10.70 -6.84 3.36
N ALA A 58 11.80 -7.13 2.66
CA ALA A 58 11.93 -8.32 1.83
C ALA A 58 10.74 -8.50 0.86
N GLY A 59 10.18 -7.39 0.36
CA GLY A 59 8.98 -7.33 -0.47
C GLY A 59 7.65 -7.52 0.26
N ALA A 60 7.65 -7.86 1.56
CA ALA A 60 6.43 -8.06 2.35
C ALA A 60 6.02 -6.74 3.03
N PHE A 61 5.61 -5.76 2.24
CA PHE A 61 5.22 -4.44 2.75
C PHE A 61 4.10 -4.52 3.80
N PRO A 62 4.11 -3.62 4.82
CA PRO A 62 2.95 -3.43 5.68
C PRO A 62 1.74 -2.99 4.85
N THR A 63 0.54 -3.27 5.33
CA THR A 63 -0.71 -3.09 4.56
C THR A 63 -0.85 -1.68 4.00
N TRP A 64 -0.57 -0.64 4.79
CA TRP A 64 -0.69 0.75 4.36
C TRP A 64 0.24 1.13 3.20
N LEU A 65 1.38 0.45 3.07
CA LEU A 65 2.40 0.69 2.02
C LEU A 65 2.26 -0.26 0.82
N ALA A 66 1.57 -1.39 0.98
CA ALA A 66 1.42 -2.39 -0.08
C ALA A 66 0.69 -1.80 -1.30
N PRO A 67 1.21 -1.96 -2.55
CA PRO A 67 0.53 -1.50 -3.76
C PRO A 67 -0.86 -2.13 -3.94
N VAL A 68 -0.98 -3.42 -3.64
CA VAL A 68 -2.24 -4.16 -3.54
C VAL A 68 -2.39 -4.61 -2.10
N GLN A 69 -3.45 -4.16 -1.44
CA GLN A 69 -3.69 -4.41 -0.01
C GLN A 69 -4.54 -5.65 0.22
N ALA A 70 -5.48 -5.89 -0.69
CA ALA A 70 -6.34 -7.07 -0.66
C ALA A 70 -6.56 -7.62 -2.07
N VAL A 71 -6.75 -8.95 -2.17
CA VAL A 71 -7.22 -9.60 -3.41
C VAL A 71 -8.49 -10.36 -3.10
N VAL A 72 -9.56 -10.07 -3.82
CA VAL A 72 -10.84 -10.79 -3.75
C VAL A 72 -10.77 -11.99 -4.69
N ILE A 73 -11.04 -13.18 -4.17
CA ILE A 73 -10.87 -14.45 -4.90
C ILE A 73 -12.16 -15.26 -4.80
N PRO A 74 -13.11 -15.15 -5.75
CA PRO A 74 -14.24 -16.08 -5.82
C PRO A 74 -13.74 -17.49 -6.11
N ILE A 75 -14.27 -18.48 -5.40
CA ILE A 75 -13.88 -19.90 -5.57
C ILE A 75 -14.22 -20.36 -7.00
N LYS A 76 -15.46 -20.06 -7.43
CA LYS A 76 -15.97 -20.38 -8.75
C LYS A 76 -16.21 -19.10 -9.54
N THR A 77 -15.48 -18.92 -10.62
CA THR A 77 -15.60 -17.74 -11.49
C THR A 77 -16.81 -17.79 -12.42
N ASP A 78 -17.42 -18.94 -12.58
CA ASP A 78 -18.66 -19.20 -13.33
C ASP A 78 -19.92 -19.09 -12.47
N SER A 79 -19.79 -18.96 -11.14
CA SER A 79 -20.91 -18.72 -10.22
C SER A 79 -21.33 -17.25 -10.23
N GLU A 80 -22.53 -16.98 -10.76
CA GLU A 80 -23.08 -15.62 -10.79
C GLU A 80 -23.16 -15.00 -9.39
N ALA A 81 -23.65 -15.77 -8.39
CA ALA A 81 -23.78 -15.29 -7.01
C ALA A 81 -22.43 -14.86 -6.40
N GLN A 82 -21.40 -15.69 -6.56
CA GLN A 82 -20.06 -15.34 -6.07
C GLN A 82 -19.48 -14.12 -6.78
N MET A 83 -19.68 -14.01 -8.10
CA MET A 83 -19.19 -12.89 -8.90
C MET A 83 -19.91 -11.57 -8.62
N VAL A 84 -21.23 -11.61 -8.38
CA VAL A 84 -22.00 -10.42 -7.98
C VAL A 84 -21.48 -9.93 -6.63
N TYR A 85 -21.42 -10.81 -5.65
CA TYR A 85 -20.91 -10.45 -4.31
C TYR A 85 -19.45 -9.97 -4.34
N ALA A 86 -18.58 -10.60 -5.12
CA ALA A 86 -17.19 -10.18 -5.28
C ALA A 86 -17.07 -8.75 -5.83
N LYS A 87 -17.90 -8.38 -6.82
CA LYS A 87 -17.93 -7.02 -7.36
C LYS A 87 -18.49 -6.00 -6.37
N GLU A 88 -19.50 -6.35 -5.60
CA GLU A 88 -20.04 -5.50 -4.53
C GLU A 88 -18.98 -5.26 -3.44
N LEU A 89 -18.27 -6.33 -3.03
CA LEU A 89 -17.18 -6.22 -2.08
C LEU A 89 -16.05 -5.33 -2.61
N MET A 90 -15.67 -5.47 -3.89
CA MET A 90 -14.70 -4.58 -4.54
C MET A 90 -15.11 -3.12 -4.47
N ALA A 91 -16.37 -2.81 -4.75
CA ALA A 91 -16.89 -1.45 -4.66
C ALA A 91 -16.84 -0.90 -3.22
N LYS A 92 -17.16 -1.72 -2.21
CA LYS A 92 -17.05 -1.34 -0.79
C LYS A 92 -15.59 -1.09 -0.37
N LEU A 93 -14.66 -1.92 -0.83
CA LEU A 93 -13.22 -1.75 -0.56
C LEU A 93 -12.68 -0.46 -1.18
N ASP A 94 -13.04 -0.18 -2.43
CA ASP A 94 -12.65 1.03 -3.14
C ASP A 94 -13.19 2.30 -2.44
N ALA A 95 -14.48 2.27 -2.06
CA ALA A 95 -15.10 3.37 -1.31
C ALA A 95 -14.43 3.63 0.05
N ALA A 96 -13.86 2.60 0.67
CA ALA A 96 -13.07 2.71 1.90
C ALA A 96 -11.60 3.11 1.66
N GLY A 97 -11.19 3.33 0.41
CA GLY A 97 -9.82 3.68 0.04
C GLY A 97 -8.83 2.52 0.13
N ILE A 98 -9.30 1.29 0.15
CA ILE A 98 -8.47 0.07 0.19
C ILE A 98 -8.15 -0.35 -1.25
N ARG A 99 -6.87 -0.40 -1.60
CA ARG A 99 -6.38 -0.83 -2.91
C ARG A 99 -6.54 -2.33 -3.07
N ALA A 100 -7.65 -2.74 -3.68
CA ALA A 100 -7.97 -4.14 -3.90
C ALA A 100 -7.91 -4.53 -5.39
N LYS A 101 -7.78 -5.84 -5.64
CA LYS A 101 -7.91 -6.45 -6.97
C LYS A 101 -8.87 -7.62 -6.92
N LEU A 102 -9.62 -7.82 -8.00
CA LEU A 102 -10.41 -9.03 -8.22
C LEU A 102 -9.57 -10.03 -9.01
N ASP A 103 -9.46 -11.26 -8.51
CA ASP A 103 -8.86 -12.38 -9.23
C ASP A 103 -9.97 -13.31 -9.72
N ASP A 104 -10.48 -13.04 -10.91
CA ASP A 104 -11.54 -13.77 -11.59
C ASP A 104 -11.01 -14.67 -12.73
N ARG A 105 -9.71 -14.95 -12.74
CA ARG A 105 -9.08 -15.79 -13.75
C ARG A 105 -9.61 -17.22 -13.68
N ASN A 106 -9.76 -17.85 -14.85
CA ASN A 106 -10.16 -19.25 -14.98
C ASN A 106 -8.98 -20.18 -14.63
N GLU A 107 -8.58 -20.18 -13.37
CA GLU A 107 -7.50 -20.96 -12.80
C GLU A 107 -7.97 -21.62 -11.49
N THR A 108 -7.30 -22.69 -11.07
CA THR A 108 -7.65 -23.35 -9.81
C THR A 108 -7.46 -22.41 -8.62
N LEU A 109 -8.33 -22.51 -7.62
CA LEU A 109 -8.24 -21.69 -6.40
C LEU A 109 -6.83 -21.78 -5.75
N GLY A 110 -6.27 -23.00 -5.67
CA GLY A 110 -4.96 -23.23 -5.08
C GLY A 110 -3.82 -22.55 -5.86
N TYR A 111 -3.91 -22.44 -7.18
CA TYR A 111 -2.96 -21.72 -8.01
C TYR A 111 -3.06 -20.21 -7.75
N ARG A 112 -4.27 -19.65 -7.82
CA ARG A 112 -4.51 -18.22 -7.55
C ARG A 112 -4.02 -17.79 -6.17
N ILE A 113 -4.32 -18.58 -5.12
CA ILE A 113 -3.83 -18.30 -3.76
C ILE A 113 -2.30 -18.32 -3.69
N ARG A 114 -1.63 -19.35 -4.26
CA ARG A 114 -0.16 -19.45 -4.23
C ARG A 114 0.51 -18.28 -4.94
N GLU A 115 -0.06 -17.83 -6.04
CA GLU A 115 0.46 -16.67 -6.76
C GLU A 115 0.38 -15.40 -5.92
N GLN A 116 -0.76 -15.13 -5.28
CA GLN A 116 -0.92 -13.96 -4.40
C GLN A 116 -0.01 -14.05 -3.15
N GLN A 117 0.21 -15.26 -2.63
CA GLN A 117 1.21 -15.50 -1.57
C GLN A 117 2.63 -15.18 -2.06
N GLY A 118 2.97 -15.59 -3.28
CA GLY A 118 4.26 -15.26 -3.91
C GLY A 118 4.46 -13.76 -4.09
N GLN A 119 3.40 -13.02 -4.41
CA GLN A 119 3.38 -11.56 -4.48
C GLN A 119 3.34 -10.87 -3.11
N LYS A 120 3.24 -11.65 -2.02
CA LYS A 120 3.21 -11.16 -0.63
C LYS A 120 2.08 -10.18 -0.34
N VAL A 121 0.93 -10.37 -0.99
CA VAL A 121 -0.28 -9.58 -0.74
C VAL A 121 -0.69 -9.72 0.72
N PRO A 122 -1.01 -8.62 1.44
CA PRO A 122 -1.40 -8.66 2.85
C PRO A 122 -2.62 -9.53 3.11
N TYR A 123 -3.70 -9.37 2.31
CA TYR A 123 -4.96 -10.06 2.51
C TYR A 123 -5.49 -10.70 1.23
N MET A 124 -5.98 -11.92 1.35
CA MET A 124 -6.75 -12.60 0.31
C MET A 124 -8.15 -12.89 0.86
N LEU A 125 -9.18 -12.36 0.20
CA LEU A 125 -10.58 -12.48 0.58
C LEU A 125 -11.21 -13.55 -0.29
N VAL A 126 -11.35 -14.75 0.25
CA VAL A 126 -11.90 -15.91 -0.48
C VAL A 126 -13.41 -15.93 -0.29
N ILE A 127 -14.13 -16.07 -1.40
CA ILE A 127 -15.59 -16.08 -1.45
C ILE A 127 -16.06 -17.40 -2.02
N GLY A 128 -16.75 -18.20 -1.22
CA GLY A 128 -17.52 -19.37 -1.63
C GLY A 128 -19.02 -19.10 -1.63
N ASP A 129 -19.82 -20.14 -1.86
CA ASP A 129 -21.29 -20.02 -1.88
C ASP A 129 -21.82 -19.56 -0.52
N LYS A 130 -21.28 -20.10 0.59
CA LYS A 130 -21.69 -19.74 1.95
C LYS A 130 -21.37 -18.28 2.30
N GLU A 131 -20.17 -17.82 1.92
CA GLU A 131 -19.76 -16.45 2.16
C GLU A 131 -20.62 -15.47 1.36
N ALA A 132 -20.96 -15.78 0.11
CA ALA A 132 -21.83 -14.96 -0.72
C ALA A 132 -23.26 -14.87 -0.15
N GLU A 133 -23.82 -15.97 0.36
CA GLU A 133 -25.15 -16.01 0.96
C GLU A 133 -25.25 -15.26 2.29
N SER A 134 -24.18 -15.28 3.08
CA SER A 134 -24.14 -14.68 4.43
C SER A 134 -23.48 -13.31 4.51
N ASN A 135 -23.07 -12.71 3.39
CA ASN A 135 -22.28 -11.47 3.33
C ASN A 135 -21.00 -11.51 4.16
N MET A 136 -20.34 -12.65 4.19
CA MET A 136 -19.09 -12.88 4.90
C MET A 136 -17.93 -13.04 3.93
N VAL A 137 -16.73 -13.04 4.46
CA VAL A 137 -15.49 -13.30 3.72
C VAL A 137 -14.56 -14.20 4.54
N SER A 138 -13.97 -15.18 3.88
CA SER A 138 -12.89 -15.99 4.46
C SER A 138 -11.57 -15.28 4.20
N VAL A 139 -11.03 -14.62 5.22
CA VAL A 139 -9.80 -13.84 5.12
C VAL A 139 -8.59 -14.75 5.29
N ARG A 140 -7.68 -14.72 4.32
CA ARG A 140 -6.34 -15.28 4.47
C ARG A 140 -5.35 -14.14 4.66
N ASP A 141 -4.91 -13.98 5.90
CA ASP A 141 -3.94 -12.98 6.31
C ASP A 141 -2.51 -13.55 6.18
N ARG A 142 -1.60 -12.75 5.66
CA ARG A 142 -0.18 -13.11 5.58
C ARG A 142 0.47 -13.33 6.95
N LYS A 143 -0.05 -12.69 8.01
CA LYS A 143 0.44 -12.80 9.39
C LYS A 143 -0.26 -13.89 10.20
N ASP A 144 -1.24 -14.61 9.62
CA ASP A 144 -2.02 -15.69 10.25
C ASP A 144 -2.62 -15.29 11.60
N ARG A 145 -3.26 -14.12 11.64
CA ARG A 145 -3.85 -13.56 12.87
C ARG A 145 -5.10 -14.34 13.31
N GLU A 146 -5.30 -14.43 14.62
CA GLU A 146 -6.45 -15.14 15.24
C GLU A 146 -7.81 -14.57 14.79
N GLU A 147 -7.89 -13.25 14.60
CA GLU A 147 -9.11 -12.54 14.17
C GLU A 147 -9.69 -13.06 12.86
N PHE A 148 -8.84 -13.66 12.02
CA PHE A 148 -9.22 -14.14 10.69
C PHE A 148 -9.26 -15.67 10.55
N LYS A 149 -9.19 -16.41 11.64
CA LYS A 149 -9.33 -17.88 11.60
C LYS A 149 -10.75 -18.34 11.23
N ASN A 150 -11.75 -17.52 11.51
CA ASN A 150 -13.12 -17.73 11.08
C ASN A 150 -13.51 -16.67 10.05
N PRO A 151 -14.50 -16.95 9.18
CA PRO A 151 -15.07 -15.93 8.29
C PRO A 151 -15.59 -14.75 9.10
N VAL A 152 -15.39 -13.54 8.58
CA VAL A 152 -15.84 -12.27 9.17
C VAL A 152 -16.81 -11.58 8.20
N THR A 153 -17.60 -10.61 8.68
CA THR A 153 -18.40 -9.80 7.79
C THR A 153 -17.52 -8.93 6.90
N ALA A 154 -17.99 -8.58 5.71
CA ALA A 154 -17.27 -7.67 4.84
C ALA A 154 -16.99 -6.33 5.51
N GLU A 155 -17.98 -5.83 6.27
CA GLU A 155 -17.90 -4.57 7.02
C GLU A 155 -16.81 -4.61 8.10
N ASP A 156 -16.75 -5.67 8.90
CA ASP A 156 -15.73 -5.83 9.97
C ASP A 156 -14.33 -5.89 9.37
N PHE A 157 -14.15 -6.63 8.26
CA PHE A 157 -12.86 -6.65 7.57
C PHE A 157 -12.46 -5.25 7.07
N ILE A 158 -13.40 -4.51 6.44
CA ILE A 158 -13.14 -3.18 5.91
C ILE A 158 -12.75 -2.22 7.04
N LEU A 159 -13.49 -2.23 8.15
CA LEU A 159 -13.17 -1.40 9.32
C LEU A 159 -11.78 -1.73 9.87
N TYR A 160 -11.47 -3.01 10.03
CA TYR A 160 -10.16 -3.47 10.50
C TYR A 160 -9.02 -3.01 9.59
N ALA A 161 -9.16 -3.25 8.28
CA ALA A 161 -8.13 -2.90 7.30
C ALA A 161 -7.94 -1.38 7.16
N ALA A 162 -9.04 -0.62 7.19
CA ALA A 162 -9.00 0.84 7.15
C ALA A 162 -8.29 1.42 8.38
N ASP A 163 -8.54 0.86 9.57
CA ASP A 163 -7.89 1.26 10.81
C ASP A 163 -6.39 0.92 10.80
N GLU A 164 -6.02 -0.30 10.37
CA GLU A 164 -4.61 -0.71 10.20
C GLU A 164 -3.86 0.22 9.24
N ILE A 165 -4.49 0.60 8.12
CA ILE A 165 -3.92 1.53 7.14
C ILE A 165 -3.76 2.93 7.73
N LYS A 166 -4.78 3.44 8.43
CA LYS A 166 -4.79 4.77 9.04
C LYS A 166 -3.70 4.89 10.11
N GLU A 167 -3.56 3.89 10.96
CA GLU A 167 -2.56 3.86 12.02
C GLU A 167 -1.16 3.50 11.52
N ARG A 168 -1.02 3.12 10.24
CA ARG A 168 0.25 2.69 9.63
C ARG A 168 0.94 1.57 10.41
N ARG A 169 0.16 0.58 10.87
CA ARG A 169 0.69 -0.56 11.62
C ARG A 169 1.71 -1.35 10.77
N LEU A 170 2.78 -1.85 11.42
CA LEU A 170 3.84 -2.65 10.80
C LEU A 170 3.55 -4.16 10.88
#